data_e8ad8711a0e7951929d5bec5a9b13fa8
#
_entry.id   e8ad8711a0e7951929d5bec5a9b13fa8
#
_cell.length_a   1.000
_cell.length_b   1.000
_cell.length_c   1.000
_cell.angle_alpha   90.00
_cell.angle_beta   90.00
_cell.angle_gamma   90.00
#
_symmetry.space_group_name_H-M   'P 1'
#
loop_
_entity.id
_entity.type
_entity.pdbx_description
1 polymer ?
#
loop_
_entity_poly.entity_id
_entity_poly.type
_entity_poly.pdbx_seq_one_letter_code
_entity_poly.pdbx_strand_id
1 'polypeptide(L)'
;MRLDNSIEFLWDKANVDKNQLKHQVLTSESEEAFYDDNKVILKDIFHSDKEDRFIVLGKTKKSRLLFIAYTKRNHKIRIISARDTDKKEKKLYEENA
;
A
#
# COMPACT_ATOMS: atom_id res chain seq x y z
N MET A 1 0.70 21.89 -16.58
CA MET A 1 0.72 20.50 -17.06
C MET A 1 1.28 19.57 -15.98
N ARG A 2 0.67 18.45 -15.84
CA ARG A 2 1.13 17.48 -14.89
C ARG A 2 2.24 16.62 -15.47
N LEU A 3 3.29 16.43 -14.70
CA LEU A 3 4.35 15.52 -15.09
C LEU A 3 3.88 14.08 -14.93
N ASP A 4 4.69 13.16 -15.45
CA ASP A 4 4.40 11.75 -15.31
C ASP A 4 4.32 11.38 -13.83
N ASN A 5 3.17 10.86 -13.41
CA ASN A 5 2.94 10.41 -12.04
C ASN A 5 2.92 8.90 -11.92
N SER A 6 3.38 8.22 -12.95
CA SER A 6 3.40 6.76 -12.91
C SER A 6 4.28 6.30 -11.76
N ILE A 7 3.75 5.39 -10.97
CA ILE A 7 4.49 4.73 -9.92
C ILE A 7 4.95 3.40 -10.47
N GLU A 8 6.25 3.13 -10.36
CA GLU A 8 6.77 1.83 -10.73
C GLU A 8 6.72 0.89 -9.53
N PHE A 9 6.19 -0.30 -9.75
CA PHE A 9 6.06 -1.32 -8.71
C PHE A 9 6.97 -2.49 -8.99
N LEU A 10 7.61 -2.99 -7.93
CA LEU A 10 8.36 -4.24 -7.96
C LEU A 10 7.51 -5.31 -7.29
N TRP A 11 7.21 -6.36 -8.03
CA TRP A 11 6.41 -7.45 -7.50
C TRP A 11 7.24 -8.71 -7.31
N ASP A 12 7.15 -9.26 -6.10
CA ASP A 12 7.71 -10.56 -5.74
C ASP A 12 6.58 -11.57 -5.83
N LYS A 13 6.78 -12.63 -6.58
CA LYS A 13 5.74 -13.65 -6.76
C LYS A 13 5.25 -14.22 -5.43
N ALA A 14 6.15 -14.44 -4.48
CA ALA A 14 5.77 -14.97 -3.17
C ALA A 14 4.82 -14.02 -2.44
N ASN A 15 5.07 -12.71 -2.52
CA ASN A 15 4.19 -11.72 -1.90
C ASN A 15 2.87 -11.59 -2.65
N VAL A 16 2.88 -11.69 -3.97
CA VAL A 16 1.66 -11.70 -4.78
C VAL A 16 0.76 -12.86 -4.35
N ASP A 17 1.32 -14.07 -4.34
CA ASP A 17 0.56 -15.26 -3.98
C ASP A 17 0.04 -15.20 -2.55
N LYS A 18 0.88 -14.73 -1.62
CA LYS A 18 0.51 -14.57 -0.23
C LYS A 18 -0.67 -13.64 -0.06
N ASN A 19 -0.66 -12.49 -0.72
CA ASN A 19 -1.71 -11.50 -0.59
C ASN A 19 -3.04 -12.01 -1.18
N GLN A 20 -2.97 -12.71 -2.30
CA GLN A 20 -4.16 -13.29 -2.90
C GLN A 20 -4.74 -14.43 -2.08
N LEU A 21 -3.87 -15.31 -1.56
CA LEU A 21 -4.33 -16.48 -0.79
C LEU A 21 -4.82 -16.11 0.60
N LYS A 22 -4.11 -15.23 1.30
CA LYS A 22 -4.46 -14.88 2.68
C LYS A 22 -5.52 -13.78 2.77
N HIS A 23 -5.44 -12.78 1.91
CA HIS A 23 -6.22 -11.57 2.08
C HIS A 23 -7.07 -11.24 0.87
N GLN A 24 -6.98 -12.06 -0.17
CA GLN A 24 -7.76 -11.86 -1.39
C GLN A 24 -7.57 -10.47 -1.99
N VAL A 25 -6.34 -9.97 -1.93
CA VAL A 25 -5.97 -8.68 -2.52
C VAL A 25 -5.22 -8.93 -3.81
N LEU A 26 -5.75 -8.39 -4.90
CA LEU A 26 -5.11 -8.47 -6.21
C LEU A 26 -4.01 -7.43 -6.33
N THR A 27 -3.01 -7.68 -7.19
CA THR A 27 -1.95 -6.71 -7.45
C THR A 27 -2.52 -5.39 -7.94
N SER A 28 -3.53 -5.44 -8.82
CA SER A 28 -4.17 -4.23 -9.33
C SER A 28 -4.82 -3.42 -8.22
N GLU A 29 -5.44 -4.07 -7.25
CA GLU A 29 -6.05 -3.38 -6.11
C GLU A 29 -5.00 -2.68 -5.27
N SER A 30 -3.88 -3.34 -5.01
CA SER A 30 -2.79 -2.74 -4.25
C SER A 30 -2.24 -1.50 -4.96
N GLU A 31 -2.05 -1.58 -6.27
CA GLU A 31 -1.56 -0.45 -7.04
C GLU A 31 -2.55 0.71 -7.04
N GLU A 32 -3.85 0.41 -7.17
CA GLU A 32 -4.89 1.43 -7.16
C GLU A 32 -4.88 2.26 -5.87
N ALA A 33 -4.63 1.61 -4.74
CA ALA A 33 -4.61 2.29 -3.45
C ALA A 33 -3.54 3.39 -3.39
N PHE A 34 -2.43 3.22 -4.09
CA PHE A 34 -1.37 4.23 -4.14
C PHE A 34 -1.78 5.48 -4.93
N TYR A 35 -2.79 5.38 -5.76
CA TYR A 35 -3.30 6.51 -6.55
C TYR A 35 -4.47 7.22 -5.89
N ASP A 36 -4.88 6.78 -4.70
CA ASP A 36 -5.91 7.46 -3.92
C ASP A 36 -5.38 8.82 -3.45
N ASP A 37 -6.04 9.89 -3.84
CA ASP A 37 -5.62 11.25 -3.47
C ASP A 37 -5.68 11.48 -1.97
N ASN A 38 -6.49 10.72 -1.27
CA ASN A 38 -6.67 10.84 0.18
C ASN A 38 -5.84 9.83 0.96
N LYS A 39 -4.94 9.11 0.30
CA LYS A 39 -4.13 8.12 0.98
C LYS A 39 -3.34 8.71 2.13
N VAL A 40 -3.15 7.92 3.17
CA VAL A 40 -2.36 8.27 4.34
C VAL A 40 -1.10 7.41 4.32
N ILE A 41 0.06 8.05 4.43
CA ILE A 41 1.34 7.34 4.43
C ILE A 41 1.99 7.51 5.80
N LEU A 42 2.37 6.38 6.39
CA LEU A 42 3.00 6.33 7.69
C LEU A 42 4.34 5.60 7.58
N LYS A 43 5.29 5.94 8.43
CA LYS A 43 6.54 5.18 8.54
C LYS A 43 6.34 4.08 9.56
N ASP A 44 6.70 2.85 9.20
CA ASP A 44 6.64 1.71 10.11
C ASP A 44 7.95 1.64 10.90
N ILE A 45 7.99 2.31 12.04
CA ILE A 45 9.20 2.40 12.86
C ILE A 45 9.59 1.08 13.51
N PHE A 46 8.66 0.16 13.63
CA PHE A 46 8.91 -1.14 14.28
C PHE A 46 9.57 -2.16 13.35
N HIS A 47 9.49 -1.94 12.04
CA HIS A 47 9.98 -2.89 11.04
C HIS A 47 10.97 -2.25 10.06
N SER A 48 11.65 -1.18 10.47
CA SER A 48 12.57 -0.44 9.60
C SER A 48 14.04 -0.70 9.94
N ASP A 49 14.38 -1.95 10.28
CA ASP A 49 15.74 -2.29 10.74
C ASP A 49 16.79 -2.17 9.64
N LYS A 50 16.56 -2.77 8.49
CA LYS A 50 17.54 -2.82 7.41
C LYS A 50 17.24 -1.84 6.29
N GLU A 51 15.98 -1.60 6.04
CA GLU A 51 15.53 -0.58 5.10
C GLU A 51 14.24 0.02 5.62
N ASP A 52 13.99 1.27 5.26
CA ASP A 52 12.79 1.95 5.72
C ASP A 52 11.54 1.29 5.17
N ARG A 53 10.63 0.96 6.05
CA ARG A 53 9.34 0.38 5.72
C ARG A 53 8.24 1.39 5.97
N PHE A 54 7.31 1.45 5.05
CA PHE A 54 6.19 2.39 5.10
C PHE A 54 4.87 1.65 5.03
N ILE A 55 3.83 2.34 5.45
CA ILE A 55 2.46 1.85 5.37
C ILE A 55 1.66 2.88 4.60
N VAL A 56 0.86 2.44 3.64
CA VAL A 56 -0.12 3.29 3.01
C VAL A 56 -1.51 2.74 3.29
N LEU A 57 -2.41 3.66 3.69
CA LEU A 57 -3.84 3.39 3.79
C LEU A 57 -4.47 4.09 2.59
N GLY A 58 -5.05 3.32 1.70
CA GLY A 58 -5.61 3.88 0.48
C GLY A 58 -6.77 3.05 -0.03
N LYS A 59 -7.67 3.71 -0.76
CA LYS A 59 -8.83 3.08 -1.35
C LYS A 59 -8.59 2.69 -2.79
N THR A 60 -9.06 1.51 -3.16
CA THR A 60 -9.11 1.06 -4.54
C THR A 60 -10.20 1.84 -5.30
N LYS A 61 -10.26 1.63 -6.61
CA LYS A 61 -11.31 2.22 -7.44
C LYS A 61 -12.71 1.82 -7.00
N LYS A 62 -12.85 0.65 -6.38
CA LYS A 62 -14.13 0.17 -5.86
C LYS A 62 -14.33 0.50 -4.39
N SER A 63 -13.55 1.45 -3.88
CA SER A 63 -13.64 1.94 -2.50
C SER A 63 -13.28 0.91 -1.42
N ARG A 64 -12.51 -0.11 -1.77
CA ARG A 64 -11.97 -1.02 -0.79
C ARG A 64 -10.76 -0.37 -0.13
N LEU A 65 -10.79 -0.18 1.18
CA LEU A 65 -9.70 0.46 1.91
C LEU A 65 -8.67 -0.59 2.32
N LEU A 66 -7.43 -0.40 1.87
CA LEU A 66 -6.35 -1.35 2.09
C LEU A 66 -5.26 -0.78 2.99
N PHE A 67 -4.66 -1.67 3.78
CA PHE A 67 -3.43 -1.44 4.52
C PHE A 67 -2.31 -2.13 3.73
N ILE A 68 -1.32 -1.36 3.29
CA ILE A 68 -0.24 -1.89 2.47
C ILE A 68 1.09 -1.53 3.09
N ALA A 69 1.90 -2.55 3.42
CA ALA A 69 3.27 -2.36 3.87
C ALA A 69 4.20 -2.44 2.66
N TYR A 70 5.11 -1.47 2.54
CA TYR A 70 5.98 -1.41 1.38
C TYR A 70 7.33 -0.78 1.73
N THR A 71 8.30 -0.98 0.84
CA THR A 71 9.59 -0.30 0.88
C THR A 71 9.81 0.38 -0.46
N LYS A 72 10.76 1.34 -0.49
CA LYS A 72 11.16 2.00 -1.72
C LYS A 72 12.55 1.51 -2.11
N ARG A 73 12.72 1.14 -3.39
CA ARG A 73 14.02 0.74 -3.94
C ARG A 73 14.23 1.45 -5.26
N ASN A 74 15.20 2.36 -5.32
CA ASN A 74 15.52 3.08 -6.55
C ASN A 74 14.28 3.73 -7.18
N HIS A 75 13.48 4.42 -6.36
CA HIS A 75 12.23 5.08 -6.76
C HIS A 75 11.10 4.12 -7.13
N LYS A 76 11.29 2.82 -6.91
CA LYS A 76 10.24 1.83 -7.15
C LYS A 76 9.63 1.39 -5.82
N ILE A 77 8.35 1.09 -5.88
CA ILE A 77 7.60 0.61 -4.70
C ILE A 77 7.64 -0.92 -4.70
N ARG A 78 8.18 -1.49 -3.63
CA ARG A 78 8.14 -2.94 -3.42
C ARG A 78 7.11 -3.23 -2.34
N ILE A 79 6.01 -3.84 -2.74
CA ILE A 79 4.93 -4.16 -1.81
C ILE A 79 5.27 -5.46 -1.07
N ILE A 80 5.20 -5.38 0.26
CA ILE A 80 5.51 -6.52 1.13
C ILE A 80 4.25 -7.27 1.50
N SER A 81 3.20 -6.55 1.90
CA SER A 81 1.93 -7.16 2.25
C SER A 81 0.78 -6.19 2.01
N ALA A 82 -0.39 -6.73 1.75
CA ALA A 82 -1.60 -5.94 1.56
C ALA A 82 -2.79 -6.71 2.16
N ARG A 83 -3.64 -5.99 2.87
CA ARG A 83 -4.83 -6.56 3.50
C ARG A 83 -5.88 -5.48 3.70
N ASP A 84 -7.08 -5.91 4.06
CA ASP A 84 -8.10 -4.96 4.47
C ASP A 84 -7.69 -4.27 5.77
N THR A 85 -8.15 -3.03 5.96
CA THR A 85 -7.90 -2.29 7.19
C THR A 85 -8.72 -2.83 8.35
N ASP A 86 -8.20 -2.65 9.57
CA ASP A 86 -8.99 -2.83 10.78
C ASP A 86 -9.72 -1.52 11.14
N LYS A 87 -10.45 -1.52 12.25
CA LYS A 87 -11.24 -0.36 12.66
C LYS A 87 -10.39 0.87 12.97
N LYS A 88 -9.25 0.67 13.60
CA LYS A 88 -8.35 1.79 13.96
C LYS A 88 -7.74 2.41 12.72
N GLU A 89 -7.33 1.59 11.79
CA GLU A 89 -6.75 2.05 10.54
C GLU A 89 -7.77 2.79 9.70
N LYS A 90 -8.99 2.27 9.62
CA LYS A 90 -10.07 2.93 8.91
C LYS A 90 -10.36 4.30 9.51
N LYS A 91 -10.40 4.40 10.83
CA LYS A 91 -10.63 5.67 11.51
C LYS A 91 -9.50 6.66 11.20
N LEU A 92 -8.27 6.20 11.24
CA LEU A 92 -7.11 7.03 10.92
C LEU A 92 -7.21 7.59 9.50
N TYR A 93 -7.57 6.74 8.56
CA TYR A 93 -7.76 7.17 7.17
C TYR A 93 -8.86 8.23 7.08
N GLU A 94 -10.00 7.99 7.70
CA GLU A 94 -11.14 8.90 7.63
C GLU A 94 -10.84 10.25 8.27
N GLU A 95 -10.08 10.28 9.35
CA GLU A 95 -9.71 11.51 10.03
C GLU A 95 -8.70 12.35 9.24
N ASN A 96 -7.92 11.73 8.38
CA ASN A 96 -6.85 12.39 7.62
C ASN A 96 -7.16 12.54 6.13
N ALA A 97 -8.29 12.07 5.70
CA ALA A 97 -8.69 12.17 4.31
C ALA A 97 -9.23 13.54 3.96
#